data_9e16117e5d407d4d57d5761a1d9a3522
#
_entry.id   9e16117e5d407d4d57d5761a1d9a3522
#
_cell.length_a   1.000
_cell.length_b   1.000
_cell.length_c   1.000
_cell.angle_alpha   90.00
_cell.angle_beta   90.00
_cell.angle_gamma   90.00
#
_symmetry.space_group_name_H-M   'P 1'
#
loop_
_entity.id
_entity.type
_entity.pdbx_description
1 polymer ?
#
loop_
_entity_poly.entity_id
_entity_poly.type
_entity_poly.pdbx_seq_one_letter_code
_entity_poly.pdbx_strand_id
1 'polypeptide(L)'
;KIKLEDAEDMFNNWASDPKSSEMLDWDVHKNVEVTKNIITYWIKEYENGHYNWVVELKDTHEIIGNIAAVKYNEKNKTCEIGYCYGSKYWRHGYASEALRRVIEFFLNETNIELVEAKHIFSNPNSGRVMAKAGMTKEATLRKRHFNKKTGENEDLIVYSIVKEEL
;
A
#
# COMPACT_ATOMS: atom_id res chain seq x y z
N LYS A 1 -13.77 -4.01 0.28
CA LYS A 1 -13.75 -2.54 0.07
C LYS A 1 -13.98 -1.84 1.41
N ILE A 2 -13.35 -0.67 1.60
CA ILE A 2 -13.58 0.15 2.79
C ILE A 2 -15.01 0.73 2.79
N LYS A 3 -15.56 0.93 4.00
CA LYS A 3 -16.87 1.54 4.23
C LYS A 3 -16.70 2.73 5.18
N LEU A 4 -17.69 3.64 5.22
CA LEU A 4 -17.61 4.83 6.06
C LEU A 4 -17.59 4.48 7.57
N GLU A 5 -18.25 3.39 7.95
CA GLU A 5 -18.24 2.83 9.32
C GLU A 5 -16.87 2.34 9.78
N ASP A 6 -15.94 2.07 8.85
CA ASP A 6 -14.57 1.65 9.16
C ASP A 6 -13.67 2.83 9.60
N ALA A 7 -14.21 4.05 9.65
CA ALA A 7 -13.42 5.26 9.88
C ALA A 7 -12.73 5.29 11.27
N GLU A 8 -13.40 4.83 12.30
CA GLU A 8 -12.85 4.76 13.65
C GLU A 8 -11.69 3.76 13.72
N ASP A 9 -11.85 2.58 13.15
CA ASP A 9 -10.81 1.56 13.08
C ASP A 9 -9.62 2.06 12.24
N MET A 10 -9.88 2.64 11.09
CA MET A 10 -8.84 3.23 10.26
C MET A 10 -8.06 4.30 11.03
N PHE A 11 -8.75 5.22 11.68
CA PHE A 11 -8.13 6.27 12.46
C PHE A 11 -7.25 5.71 13.58
N ASN A 12 -7.81 4.83 14.41
CA ASN A 12 -7.15 4.28 15.59
C ASN A 12 -6.01 3.32 15.25
N ASN A 13 -6.13 2.57 14.15
CA ASN A 13 -5.21 1.50 13.85
C ASN A 13 -4.00 1.92 13.02
N TRP A 14 -4.13 2.92 12.12
CA TRP A 14 -2.96 3.37 11.34
C TRP A 14 -2.99 4.84 10.90
N ALA A 15 -4.16 5.47 10.67
CA ALA A 15 -4.19 6.80 10.10
C ALA A 15 -3.74 7.90 11.08
N SER A 16 -3.86 7.68 12.39
CA SER A 16 -3.33 8.54 13.44
C SER A 16 -1.97 8.08 14.00
N ASP A 17 -1.43 6.96 13.50
CA ASP A 17 -0.15 6.41 13.97
C ASP A 17 1.04 7.13 13.30
N PRO A 18 1.84 7.92 14.06
CA PRO A 18 2.99 8.63 13.50
C PRO A 18 4.04 7.72 12.89
N LYS A 19 4.22 6.48 13.43
CA LYS A 19 5.19 5.53 12.89
C LYS A 19 4.77 5.02 11.52
N SER A 20 3.45 4.82 11.31
CA SER A 20 2.92 4.36 10.03
C SER A 20 3.04 5.43 8.95
N SER A 21 2.83 6.72 9.29
CA SER A 21 2.91 7.83 8.33
C SER A 21 4.34 8.31 8.06
N GLU A 22 5.30 8.01 8.92
CA GLU A 22 6.68 8.49 8.81
C GLU A 22 7.36 8.15 7.47
N MET A 23 6.95 7.03 6.87
CA MET A 23 7.50 6.51 5.61
C MET A 23 6.59 6.75 4.41
N LEU A 24 5.60 7.66 4.55
CA LEU A 24 4.57 7.91 3.55
C LEU A 24 4.48 9.40 3.21
N ASP A 25 3.85 9.71 2.08
CA ASP A 25 3.73 11.09 1.58
C ASP A 25 2.63 11.91 2.26
N TRP A 26 1.83 11.29 3.13
CA TRP A 26 0.76 11.95 3.87
C TRP A 26 1.09 12.10 5.37
N ASP A 27 0.43 13.04 6.04
CA ASP A 27 0.58 13.28 7.46
C ASP A 27 -0.50 12.56 8.26
N VAL A 28 -0.24 12.26 9.54
CA VAL A 28 -1.25 11.65 10.42
C VAL A 28 -2.57 12.43 10.40
N HIS A 29 -3.66 11.69 10.38
CA HIS A 29 -4.98 12.31 10.51
C HIS A 29 -5.15 12.91 11.90
N LYS A 30 -5.60 14.17 11.96
CA LYS A 30 -5.75 14.91 13.23
C LYS A 30 -6.96 14.45 14.05
N ASN A 31 -7.96 13.90 13.39
CA ASN A 31 -9.19 13.40 13.99
C ASN A 31 -9.91 12.45 13.01
N VAL A 32 -10.93 11.77 13.49
CA VAL A 32 -11.70 10.80 12.70
C VAL A 32 -12.45 11.43 11.53
N GLU A 33 -12.80 12.72 11.59
CA GLU A 33 -13.49 13.40 10.48
C GLU A 33 -12.59 13.53 9.24
N VAL A 34 -11.27 13.75 9.45
CA VAL A 34 -10.31 13.68 8.34
C VAL A 34 -10.31 12.29 7.70
N THR A 35 -10.33 11.24 8.52
CA THR A 35 -10.41 9.85 8.03
C THR A 35 -11.69 9.60 7.24
N LYS A 36 -12.85 10.06 7.73
CA LYS A 36 -14.14 9.93 7.02
C LYS A 36 -14.12 10.61 5.66
N ASN A 37 -13.50 11.79 5.56
CA ASN A 37 -13.37 12.49 4.29
C ASN A 37 -12.52 11.70 3.29
N ILE A 38 -11.42 11.10 3.73
CA ILE A 38 -10.56 10.25 2.90
C ILE A 38 -11.31 8.99 2.46
N ILE A 39 -12.03 8.33 3.36
CA ILE A 39 -12.85 7.16 3.02
C ILE A 39 -13.93 7.53 2.00
N THR A 40 -14.61 8.66 2.19
CA THR A 40 -15.62 9.15 1.24
C THR A 40 -15.04 9.38 -0.15
N TYR A 41 -13.81 9.94 -0.21
CA TYR A 41 -13.08 10.07 -1.46
C TYR A 41 -12.76 8.69 -2.09
N TRP A 42 -12.23 7.74 -1.32
CA TRP A 42 -11.92 6.40 -1.81
C TRP A 42 -13.16 5.64 -2.29
N ILE A 43 -14.31 5.79 -1.62
CA ILE A 43 -15.58 5.18 -2.06
C ILE A 43 -15.96 5.67 -3.46
N LYS A 44 -15.83 6.98 -3.74
CA LYS A 44 -16.06 7.53 -5.08
C LYS A 44 -15.07 7.02 -6.12
N GLU A 45 -13.81 6.87 -5.72
CA GLU A 45 -12.78 6.31 -6.61
C GLU A 45 -13.07 4.86 -7.02
N TYR A 46 -13.70 4.05 -6.14
CA TYR A 46 -14.17 2.71 -6.53
C TYR A 46 -15.22 2.74 -7.65
N GLU A 47 -16.08 3.73 -7.68
CA GLU A 47 -17.07 3.89 -8.74
C GLU A 47 -16.40 4.21 -10.08
N ASN A 48 -15.23 4.81 -10.04
CA ASN A 48 -14.38 5.11 -11.19
C ASN A 48 -13.41 3.96 -11.56
N GLY A 49 -13.56 2.79 -10.96
CA GLY A 49 -12.73 1.61 -11.25
C GLY A 49 -11.38 1.55 -10.54
N HIS A 50 -11.13 2.40 -9.55
CA HIS A 50 -9.91 2.34 -8.76
C HIS A 50 -9.94 1.17 -7.76
N TYR A 51 -8.79 0.57 -7.52
CA TYR A 51 -8.62 -0.57 -6.62
C TYR A 51 -7.98 -0.13 -5.30
N ASN A 52 -8.74 -0.21 -4.23
CA ASN A 52 -8.25 0.01 -2.86
C ASN A 52 -9.03 -0.91 -1.90
N TRP A 53 -8.33 -1.65 -1.08
CA TRP A 53 -8.92 -2.60 -0.13
C TRP A 53 -8.40 -2.34 1.27
N VAL A 54 -9.24 -2.59 2.26
CA VAL A 54 -8.79 -2.74 3.65
C VAL A 54 -8.34 -4.18 3.88
N VAL A 55 -7.42 -4.33 4.81
CA VAL A 55 -6.98 -5.63 5.30
C VAL A 55 -7.56 -5.84 6.69
N GLU A 56 -8.34 -6.91 6.81
CA GLU A 56 -9.08 -7.30 8.01
C GLU A 56 -8.51 -8.59 8.59
N LEU A 57 -8.35 -8.66 9.90
CA LEU A 57 -8.02 -9.90 10.60
C LEU A 57 -9.24 -10.81 10.65
N LYS A 58 -9.10 -12.06 10.20
CA LYS A 58 -10.22 -13.02 10.10
C LYS A 58 -10.84 -13.35 11.46
N ASP A 59 -10.03 -13.41 12.51
CA ASP A 59 -10.47 -13.85 13.84
C ASP A 59 -11.17 -12.75 14.62
N THR A 60 -10.77 -11.49 14.45
CA THR A 60 -11.27 -10.36 15.24
C THR A 60 -12.11 -9.39 14.44
N HIS A 61 -12.11 -9.50 13.11
CA HIS A 61 -12.69 -8.53 12.17
C HIS A 61 -12.10 -7.13 12.28
N GLU A 62 -10.97 -6.98 12.94
CA GLU A 62 -10.27 -5.72 13.11
C GLU A 62 -9.58 -5.32 11.79
N ILE A 63 -9.78 -4.09 11.35
CA ILE A 63 -9.12 -3.54 10.16
C ILE A 63 -7.75 -3.01 10.56
N ILE A 64 -6.70 -3.53 9.89
CA ILE A 64 -5.31 -3.31 10.30
C ILE A 64 -4.47 -2.47 9.34
N GLY A 65 -5.01 -2.16 8.17
CA GLY A 65 -4.32 -1.41 7.14
C GLY A 65 -5.07 -1.40 5.82
N ASN A 66 -4.46 -0.83 4.79
CA ASN A 66 -4.98 -0.85 3.43
C ASN A 66 -3.91 -1.18 2.40
N ILE A 67 -4.36 -1.64 1.24
CA ILE A 67 -3.55 -1.92 0.06
C ILE A 67 -4.30 -1.47 -1.19
N ALA A 68 -3.61 -0.78 -2.12
CA ALA A 68 -4.25 -0.16 -3.27
C ALA A 68 -3.36 -0.19 -4.51
N ALA A 69 -3.99 -0.17 -5.70
CA ALA A 69 -3.32 0.20 -6.92
C ALA A 69 -3.22 1.73 -6.97
N VAL A 70 -2.05 2.27 -6.62
CA VAL A 70 -1.79 3.72 -6.60
C VAL A 70 -1.55 4.27 -8.01
N LYS A 71 -1.18 3.39 -8.95
CA LYS A 71 -1.19 3.66 -10.39
C LYS A 71 -1.73 2.44 -11.12
N TYR A 72 -2.57 2.69 -12.09
CA TYR A 72 -3.14 1.67 -12.95
C TYR A 72 -3.08 2.15 -14.40
N ASN A 73 -2.37 1.41 -15.24
CA ASN A 73 -2.17 1.76 -16.65
C ASN A 73 -2.64 0.59 -17.53
N GLU A 74 -3.87 0.69 -17.98
CA GLU A 74 -4.50 -0.35 -18.80
C GLU A 74 -3.81 -0.51 -20.16
N LYS A 75 -3.34 0.59 -20.75
CA LYS A 75 -2.65 0.56 -22.06
C LYS A 75 -1.32 -0.18 -21.97
N ASN A 76 -0.55 0.06 -20.93
CA ASN A 76 0.74 -0.61 -20.70
C ASN A 76 0.59 -1.92 -19.94
N LYS A 77 -0.62 -2.24 -19.47
CA LYS A 77 -0.94 -3.42 -18.65
C LYS A 77 -0.09 -3.52 -17.38
N THR A 78 0.11 -2.39 -16.72
CA THR A 78 0.93 -2.31 -15.50
C THR A 78 0.15 -1.67 -14.35
N CYS A 79 0.42 -2.10 -13.12
CA CYS A 79 -0.05 -1.40 -11.95
C CYS A 79 1.04 -1.26 -10.88
N GLU A 80 1.00 -0.16 -10.13
CA GLU A 80 1.87 0.08 -8.98
C GLU A 80 1.03 -0.08 -7.70
N ILE A 81 1.48 -0.94 -6.78
CA ILE A 81 0.80 -1.22 -5.52
C ILE A 81 1.46 -0.43 -4.38
N GLY A 82 0.62 0.27 -3.61
CA GLY A 82 0.99 0.87 -2.34
C GLY A 82 0.21 0.26 -1.19
N TYR A 83 0.78 0.25 0.00
CA TYR A 83 0.13 -0.27 1.21
C TYR A 83 0.58 0.46 2.45
N CYS A 84 -0.31 0.48 3.45
CA CYS A 84 -0.04 1.01 4.78
C CYS A 84 -0.68 0.10 5.83
N TYR A 85 0.06 -0.15 6.91
CA TYR A 85 -0.40 -0.94 8.05
C TYR A 85 -0.03 -0.24 9.34
N GLY A 86 -0.90 -0.30 10.33
CA GLY A 86 -0.60 0.19 11.67
C GLY A 86 0.64 -0.47 12.26
N SER A 87 1.49 0.33 12.94
CA SER A 87 2.79 -0.15 13.42
C SER A 87 2.69 -1.33 14.41
N LYS A 88 1.58 -1.43 15.15
CA LYS A 88 1.30 -2.56 16.05
C LYS A 88 1.11 -3.90 15.35
N TYR A 89 0.83 -3.90 14.03
CA TYR A 89 0.62 -5.11 13.22
C TYR A 89 1.81 -5.49 12.36
N TRP A 90 2.92 -4.74 12.46
CA TRP A 90 4.12 -5.06 11.71
C TRP A 90 4.76 -6.37 12.17
N ARG A 91 5.51 -7.02 11.28
CA ARG A 91 6.27 -8.27 11.52
C ARG A 91 5.43 -9.53 11.74
N HIS A 92 4.11 -9.49 11.54
CA HIS A 92 3.22 -10.67 11.61
C HIS A 92 3.02 -11.37 10.26
N GLY A 93 3.53 -10.77 9.17
CA GLY A 93 3.40 -11.34 7.82
C GLY A 93 2.18 -10.86 7.04
N TYR A 94 1.25 -10.15 7.66
CA TYR A 94 -0.01 -9.69 7.05
C TYR A 94 0.19 -8.91 5.74
N ALA A 95 1.16 -7.98 5.73
CA ALA A 95 1.41 -7.18 4.54
C ALA A 95 1.90 -8.02 3.35
N SER A 96 2.77 -9.01 3.57
CA SER A 96 3.26 -9.88 2.50
C SER A 96 2.19 -10.87 2.01
N GLU A 97 1.31 -11.35 2.91
CA GLU A 97 0.17 -12.20 2.56
C GLU A 97 -0.82 -11.41 1.67
N ALA A 98 -1.23 -10.22 2.11
CA ALA A 98 -2.15 -9.38 1.36
C ALA A 98 -1.57 -8.94 0.01
N LEU A 99 -0.28 -8.55 -0.03
CA LEU A 99 0.38 -8.16 -1.27
C LEU A 99 0.42 -9.32 -2.27
N ARG A 100 0.74 -10.55 -1.83
CA ARG A 100 0.70 -11.74 -2.68
C ARG A 100 -0.68 -11.96 -3.27
N ARG A 101 -1.74 -11.89 -2.47
CA ARG A 101 -3.12 -12.05 -2.98
C ARG A 101 -3.51 -10.97 -3.98
N VAL A 102 -3.08 -9.73 -3.77
CA VAL A 102 -3.33 -8.63 -4.70
C VAL A 102 -2.55 -8.80 -6.01
N ILE A 103 -1.31 -9.27 -5.95
CA ILE A 103 -0.52 -9.64 -7.13
C ILE A 103 -1.26 -10.73 -7.93
N GLU A 104 -1.66 -11.83 -7.28
CA GLU A 104 -2.43 -12.91 -7.91
C GLU A 104 -3.71 -12.39 -8.58
N PHE A 105 -4.44 -11.49 -7.91
CA PHE A 105 -5.64 -10.88 -8.47
C PHE A 105 -5.33 -10.13 -9.77
N PHE A 106 -4.35 -9.22 -9.75
CA PHE A 106 -4.04 -8.43 -10.95
C PHE A 106 -3.54 -9.29 -12.10
N LEU A 107 -2.64 -10.23 -11.86
CA LEU A 107 -2.02 -11.03 -12.92
C LEU A 107 -2.94 -12.13 -13.47
N ASN A 108 -3.90 -12.66 -12.69
CA ASN A 108 -4.79 -13.73 -13.11
C ASN A 108 -6.21 -13.29 -13.48
N GLU A 109 -6.72 -12.23 -12.83
CA GLU A 109 -8.13 -11.85 -12.93
C GLU A 109 -8.33 -10.54 -13.72
N THR A 110 -7.23 -9.90 -14.17
CA THR A 110 -7.25 -8.66 -14.98
C THR A 110 -6.34 -8.77 -16.20
N ASN A 111 -6.26 -7.69 -16.98
CA ASN A 111 -5.35 -7.60 -18.13
C ASN A 111 -3.94 -7.13 -17.74
N ILE A 112 -3.64 -6.98 -16.47
CA ILE A 112 -2.32 -6.55 -16.00
C ILE A 112 -1.30 -7.68 -16.22
N GLU A 113 -0.14 -7.32 -16.76
CA GLU A 113 0.98 -8.22 -17.03
C GLU A 113 2.19 -7.98 -16.11
N LEU A 114 2.26 -6.78 -15.48
CA LEU A 114 3.32 -6.42 -14.54
C LEU A 114 2.74 -5.68 -13.34
N VAL A 115 3.09 -6.15 -12.15
CA VAL A 115 2.81 -5.49 -10.87
C VAL A 115 4.10 -4.92 -10.30
N GLU A 116 4.12 -3.62 -10.00
CA GLU A 116 5.25 -2.90 -9.44
C GLU A 116 4.93 -2.41 -8.02
N ALA A 117 5.92 -2.32 -7.17
CA ALA A 117 5.86 -1.65 -5.87
C ALA A 117 7.19 -0.97 -5.57
N LYS A 118 7.16 0.09 -4.76
CA LYS A 118 8.36 0.89 -4.44
C LYS A 118 8.48 1.13 -2.94
N HIS A 119 9.72 1.27 -2.50
CA HIS A 119 9.97 1.77 -1.16
C HIS A 119 11.16 2.74 -1.15
N ILE A 120 11.15 3.66 -0.21
CA ILE A 120 12.25 4.57 0.05
C ILE A 120 13.41 3.83 0.71
N PHE A 121 14.63 4.28 0.48
CA PHE A 121 15.84 3.63 1.01
C PHE A 121 15.79 3.46 2.53
N SER A 122 15.27 4.44 3.24
CA SER A 122 15.12 4.42 4.70
C SER A 122 14.06 3.44 5.23
N ASN A 123 13.23 2.83 4.34
CA ASN A 123 12.22 1.82 4.70
C ASN A 123 12.52 0.41 4.13
N PRO A 124 13.61 -0.26 4.55
CA PRO A 124 13.96 -1.59 4.04
C PRO A 124 12.95 -2.68 4.42
N ASN A 125 12.09 -2.44 5.41
CA ASN A 125 11.07 -3.40 5.81
C ASN A 125 10.00 -3.57 4.71
N SER A 126 9.66 -2.50 3.99
CA SER A 126 8.75 -2.59 2.83
C SER A 126 9.36 -3.45 1.71
N GLY A 127 10.66 -3.31 1.44
CA GLY A 127 11.36 -4.20 0.49
C GLY A 127 11.33 -5.68 0.90
N ARG A 128 11.43 -5.99 2.21
CA ARG A 128 11.28 -7.38 2.69
C ARG A 128 9.86 -7.91 2.48
N VAL A 129 8.84 -7.06 2.61
CA VAL A 129 7.43 -7.42 2.30
C VAL A 129 7.29 -7.77 0.83
N MET A 130 7.83 -6.94 -0.07
CA MET A 130 7.80 -7.15 -1.52
C MET A 130 8.51 -8.46 -1.92
N ALA A 131 9.73 -8.68 -1.42
CA ALA A 131 10.48 -9.91 -1.67
C ALA A 131 9.74 -11.16 -1.15
N LYS A 132 9.11 -11.10 0.04
CA LYS A 132 8.30 -12.21 0.57
C LYS A 132 7.03 -12.47 -0.25
N ALA A 133 6.49 -11.46 -0.91
CA ALA A 133 5.36 -11.60 -1.80
C ALA A 133 5.73 -12.18 -3.19
N GLY A 134 7.01 -12.43 -3.45
CA GLY A 134 7.50 -13.00 -4.69
C GLY A 134 8.08 -11.99 -5.68
N MET A 135 8.10 -10.70 -5.34
CA MET A 135 8.62 -9.66 -6.25
C MET A 135 10.14 -9.65 -6.32
N THR A 136 10.67 -9.37 -7.48
CA THR A 136 12.10 -9.20 -7.76
C THR A 136 12.50 -7.73 -7.65
N LYS A 137 13.66 -7.44 -7.06
CA LYS A 137 14.22 -6.09 -7.04
C LYS A 137 14.76 -5.74 -8.42
N GLU A 138 14.19 -4.73 -9.07
CA GLU A 138 14.54 -4.27 -10.40
C GLU A 138 15.64 -3.21 -10.40
N ALA A 139 15.47 -2.19 -9.57
CA ALA A 139 16.32 -1.00 -9.66
C ALA A 139 16.43 -0.24 -8.35
N THR A 140 17.49 0.57 -8.28
CA THR A 140 17.66 1.66 -7.32
C THR A 140 17.69 2.98 -8.09
N LEU A 141 16.66 3.78 -7.94
CA LEU A 141 16.53 5.09 -8.58
C LEU A 141 17.09 6.17 -7.66
N ARG A 142 18.25 6.72 -8.02
CA ARG A 142 18.96 7.66 -7.16
C ARG A 142 18.20 8.95 -6.95
N LYS A 143 18.04 9.39 -5.68
CA LYS A 143 17.47 10.69 -5.28
C LYS A 143 16.07 10.98 -5.83
N ARG A 144 15.23 9.96 -5.96
CA ARG A 144 13.89 10.06 -6.56
C ARG A 144 12.76 10.37 -5.58
N HIS A 145 13.03 10.35 -4.28
CA HIS A 145 12.03 10.61 -3.25
C HIS A 145 12.54 11.69 -2.28
N PHE A 146 11.71 12.70 -2.01
CA PHE A 146 11.98 13.69 -0.98
C PHE A 146 11.53 13.17 0.38
N ASN A 147 12.47 12.95 1.28
CA ASN A 147 12.17 12.51 2.64
C ASN A 147 11.87 13.73 3.51
N LYS A 148 10.59 13.92 3.89
CA LYS A 148 10.16 15.06 4.70
C LYS A 148 10.79 15.11 6.09
N LYS A 149 11.24 13.98 6.64
CA LYS A 149 11.87 13.90 7.96
C LYS A 149 13.29 14.44 7.96
N THR A 150 14.05 14.13 6.91
CA THR A 150 15.44 14.58 6.79
C THR A 150 15.59 15.87 6.00
N GLY A 151 14.59 16.26 5.20
CA GLY A 151 14.65 17.38 4.27
C GLY A 151 15.53 17.10 3.04
N GLU A 152 15.92 15.86 2.78
CA GLU A 152 16.80 15.46 1.70
C GLU A 152 16.13 14.47 0.74
N ASN A 153 16.62 14.44 -0.50
CA ASN A 153 16.23 13.40 -1.44
C ASN A 153 16.98 12.11 -1.14
N GLU A 154 16.25 10.99 -1.12
CA GLU A 154 16.78 9.64 -0.98
C GLU A 154 16.46 8.76 -2.18
N ASP A 155 17.09 7.59 -2.22
CA ASP A 155 16.90 6.63 -3.28
C ASP A 155 15.54 5.93 -3.14
N LEU A 156 14.94 5.63 -4.29
CA LEU A 156 13.72 4.85 -4.39
C LEU A 156 14.05 3.47 -4.95
N ILE A 157 13.65 2.44 -4.26
CA ILE A 157 13.90 1.05 -4.63
C ILE A 157 12.64 0.50 -5.30
N VAL A 158 12.81 -0.07 -6.49
CA VAL A 158 11.72 -0.61 -7.30
C VAL A 158 11.75 -2.14 -7.25
N TYR A 159 10.59 -2.73 -7.01
CA TYR A 159 10.32 -4.15 -7.12
C TYR A 159 9.21 -4.41 -8.11
N SER A 160 9.26 -5.52 -8.82
CA SER A 160 8.19 -5.95 -9.72
C SER A 160 8.04 -7.48 -9.72
N ILE A 161 6.95 -7.91 -10.33
CA ILE A 161 6.69 -9.30 -10.73
C ILE A 161 5.89 -9.28 -12.02
N VAL A 162 6.28 -10.10 -12.98
CA VAL A 162 5.57 -10.30 -14.24
C VAL A 162 4.71 -11.56 -14.19
N LYS A 163 3.74 -11.64 -15.09
CA LYS A 163 2.75 -12.73 -15.11
C LYS A 163 3.39 -14.12 -15.24
N GLU A 164 4.49 -14.21 -15.97
CA GLU A 164 5.23 -15.45 -16.22
C GLU A 164 5.98 -15.98 -14.98
N GLU A 165 6.12 -15.16 -13.94
CA GLU A 165 6.83 -15.50 -12.69
C GLU A 165 5.87 -15.97 -11.58
N LEU A 166 4.54 -15.89 -11.80
CA LEU A 166 3.52 -16.30 -10.84
C LEU A 166 3.31 -17.83 -10.94
#